data_94bc4b2a69a90f0c11304a952c49578b
#
_entry.id   94bc4b2a69a90f0c11304a952c49578b
#
_cell.length_a   1.000
_cell.length_b   1.000
_cell.length_c   1.000
_cell.angle_alpha   90.00
_cell.angle_beta   90.00
_cell.angle_gamma   90.00
#
_symmetry.space_group_name_H-M   'P 1'
#
loop_
_entity.id
_entity.type
_entity.pdbx_description
1 polymer ?
#
loop_
_entity_poly.entity_id
_entity_poly.type
_entity_poly.pdbx_seq_one_letter_code
_entity_poly.pdbx_strand_id
1 'polypeptide(L)'
;MLTFEMIIVFLGLIGMVTALVLDKMRPGMILFSVTVLFLCFGILTPKEMLEGFSNKGMITVALLFLISEGVRQSGALGQLIKKLLPQEKTTVMKAQARMLPAISFVSAFLNNTPVVVIFAPIIKRWAESVRIPATKFLIPLSYATILGGMCTLIGTSTNLVVDGMILDAGYKGFGMFELGRVGIFIALAGIVYLLFFSSRLLPEVRKDTVGDEHGEADASSFHRVEAVIGARFPGINKRVGDFNFVRHYGAEVKEIKRSGVSIVDNLSRVKFREGDTLVLWADDSFISTWGDSSVFVLLANGKDTEPKAGRKKRWFALTLLVLMIVGATVGELPFMEELLPGIDLDMFFFAAITTVIMAWTKLFPARKYTKYISWDILITIACAFAISRAMVNSGVADVIAHGIIDMSDDYSPHVLLAVLFIITNLFTELITNNAAAALAFPLALSLSNQLGVSPMPFFVVICIAASASFSTPIGYQTNLIVQGIGNYKFTDFVRIGLPLNILTFIISVILIPLIWPF
;
A
#
# COMPACT_ATOMS: atom_id res chain seq x y z
N MET A 1 -34.45 10.80 -15.96
CA MET A 1 -34.21 12.11 -15.32
C MET A 1 -33.31 11.90 -14.12
N LEU A 2 -32.25 12.71 -13.98
CA LEU A 2 -31.39 12.67 -12.81
C LEU A 2 -32.20 13.16 -11.60
N THR A 3 -32.25 12.37 -10.53
CA THR A 3 -32.88 12.78 -9.27
C THR A 3 -31.99 13.78 -8.54
N PHE A 4 -32.55 14.51 -7.57
CA PHE A 4 -31.77 15.44 -6.75
C PHE A 4 -30.64 14.72 -5.99
N GLU A 5 -30.91 13.53 -5.48
CA GLU A 5 -29.93 12.68 -4.79
C GLU A 5 -28.77 12.26 -5.72
N MET A 6 -29.06 11.86 -6.95
CA MET A 6 -28.04 11.55 -7.96
C MET A 6 -27.12 12.72 -8.19
N ILE A 7 -27.66 13.94 -8.34
CA ILE A 7 -26.86 15.16 -8.58
C ILE A 7 -25.91 15.41 -7.41
N ILE A 8 -26.40 15.27 -6.16
CA ILE A 8 -25.56 15.47 -4.97
C ILE A 8 -24.44 14.43 -4.90
N VAL A 9 -24.75 13.16 -5.18
CA VAL A 9 -23.73 12.10 -5.17
C VAL A 9 -22.71 12.31 -6.26
N PHE A 10 -23.10 12.67 -7.49
CA PHE A 10 -22.17 13.00 -8.56
C PHE A 10 -21.25 14.16 -8.19
N LEU A 11 -21.81 15.25 -7.69
CA LEU A 11 -21.02 16.42 -7.26
C LEU A 11 -20.10 16.07 -6.09
N GLY A 12 -20.58 15.27 -5.13
CA GLY A 12 -19.78 14.78 -4.00
C GLY A 12 -18.60 13.91 -4.46
N LEU A 13 -18.81 13.00 -5.42
CA LEU A 13 -17.75 12.15 -5.98
C LEU A 13 -16.72 12.97 -6.76
N ILE A 14 -17.17 13.91 -7.61
CA ILE A 14 -16.26 14.80 -8.35
C ILE A 14 -15.47 15.67 -7.37
N GLY A 15 -16.13 16.25 -6.35
CA GLY A 15 -15.49 17.03 -5.30
C GLY A 15 -14.47 16.21 -4.51
N MET A 16 -14.80 14.95 -4.18
CA MET A 16 -13.91 14.02 -3.51
C MET A 16 -12.66 13.72 -4.33
N VAL A 17 -12.81 13.32 -5.60
CA VAL A 17 -11.68 13.03 -6.50
C VAL A 17 -10.81 14.29 -6.66
N THR A 18 -11.43 15.45 -6.87
CA THR A 18 -10.71 16.72 -6.98
C THR A 18 -9.92 17.03 -5.70
N ALA A 19 -10.53 16.83 -4.51
CA ALA A 19 -9.87 17.08 -3.23
C ALA A 19 -8.71 16.10 -2.99
N LEU A 20 -8.87 14.82 -3.38
CA LEU A 20 -7.81 13.82 -3.28
C LEU A 20 -6.62 14.15 -4.20
N VAL A 21 -6.88 14.56 -5.44
CA VAL A 21 -5.83 14.97 -6.40
C VAL A 21 -5.11 16.25 -5.95
N LEU A 22 -5.81 17.18 -5.30
CA LEU A 22 -5.20 18.40 -4.75
C LEU A 22 -4.31 18.13 -3.53
N ASP A 23 -4.43 16.98 -2.90
CA ASP A 23 -3.61 16.49 -1.76
C ASP A 23 -3.44 17.55 -0.62
N LYS A 24 -4.52 18.27 -0.31
CA LYS A 24 -4.51 19.28 0.76
C LYS A 24 -4.83 18.71 2.14
N MET A 25 -5.54 17.59 2.17
CA MET A 25 -6.01 16.91 3.38
C MET A 25 -5.79 15.40 3.25
N ARG A 26 -5.74 14.71 4.38
CA ARG A 26 -5.61 13.26 4.38
C ARG A 26 -6.83 12.59 3.73
N PRO A 27 -6.63 11.50 2.96
CA PRO A 27 -7.70 10.81 2.26
C PRO A 27 -8.88 10.43 3.17
N GLY A 28 -8.62 9.90 4.36
CA GLY A 28 -9.67 9.53 5.31
C GLY A 28 -10.58 10.70 5.70
N MET A 29 -10.01 11.91 5.88
CA MET A 29 -10.82 13.08 6.22
C MET A 29 -11.62 13.59 5.02
N ILE A 30 -11.10 13.49 3.81
CA ILE A 30 -11.84 13.86 2.58
C ILE A 30 -13.04 12.92 2.41
N LEU A 31 -12.84 11.61 2.48
CA LEU A 31 -13.92 10.64 2.36
C LEU A 31 -14.96 10.82 3.49
N PHE A 32 -14.49 11.03 4.72
CA PHE A 32 -15.39 11.30 5.86
C PHE A 32 -16.24 12.54 5.63
N SER A 33 -15.66 13.65 5.10
CA SER A 33 -16.41 14.86 4.79
C SER A 33 -17.51 14.63 3.74
N VAL A 34 -17.21 13.84 2.71
CA VAL A 34 -18.19 13.47 1.67
C VAL A 34 -19.29 12.56 2.25
N THR A 35 -18.92 11.62 3.12
CA THR A 35 -19.89 10.75 3.80
C THR A 35 -20.86 11.57 4.69
N VAL A 36 -20.31 12.57 5.41
CA VAL A 36 -21.15 13.50 6.22
C VAL A 36 -22.03 14.34 5.31
N LEU A 37 -21.55 14.79 4.15
CA LEU A 37 -22.37 15.49 3.17
C LEU A 37 -23.58 14.62 2.76
N PHE A 38 -23.36 13.35 2.41
CA PHE A 38 -24.44 12.43 2.01
C PHE A 38 -25.41 12.14 3.16
N LEU A 39 -24.92 12.10 4.41
CA LEU A 39 -25.75 12.01 5.59
C LEU A 39 -26.65 13.25 5.76
N CYS A 40 -26.10 14.47 5.60
CA CYS A 40 -26.85 15.71 5.74
C CYS A 40 -27.97 15.85 4.70
N PHE A 41 -27.79 15.29 3.51
CA PHE A 41 -28.82 15.28 2.45
C PHE A 41 -29.76 14.07 2.51
N GLY A 42 -29.64 13.21 3.53
CA GLY A 42 -30.53 12.06 3.73
C GLY A 42 -30.31 10.89 2.78
N ILE A 43 -29.22 10.89 2.00
CA ILE A 43 -28.86 9.80 1.08
C ILE A 43 -28.37 8.59 1.86
N LEU A 44 -27.71 8.83 2.99
CA LEU A 44 -27.27 7.82 3.95
C LEU A 44 -28.00 8.00 5.28
N THR A 45 -28.36 6.90 5.89
CA THR A 45 -28.76 6.87 7.30
C THR A 45 -27.53 6.81 8.22
N PRO A 46 -27.64 7.25 9.49
CA PRO A 46 -26.55 7.10 10.46
C PRO A 46 -26.07 5.64 10.60
N LYS A 47 -26.96 4.68 10.47
CA LYS A 47 -26.63 3.26 10.52
C LYS A 47 -25.74 2.86 9.34
N GLU A 48 -26.14 3.17 8.11
CA GLU A 48 -25.37 2.88 6.89
C GLU A 48 -24.00 3.56 6.90
N MET A 49 -23.92 4.80 7.41
CA MET A 49 -22.64 5.50 7.57
C MET A 49 -21.69 4.76 8.51
N LEU A 50 -22.22 4.13 9.57
CA LEU A 50 -21.41 3.44 10.60
C LEU A 50 -21.13 1.97 10.28
N GLU A 51 -21.88 1.34 9.38
CA GLU A 51 -21.70 -0.07 9.00
C GLU A 51 -20.25 -0.36 8.57
N GLY A 52 -19.62 0.54 7.81
CA GLY A 52 -18.22 0.40 7.40
C GLY A 52 -17.23 0.32 8.57
N PHE A 53 -17.53 0.93 9.72
CA PHE A 53 -16.67 0.89 10.91
C PHE A 53 -16.77 -0.45 11.68
N SER A 54 -17.82 -1.20 11.49
CA SER A 54 -18.02 -2.55 12.05
C SER A 54 -17.75 -3.66 11.04
N ASN A 55 -17.34 -3.32 9.82
CA ASN A 55 -17.07 -4.30 8.78
C ASN A 55 -15.89 -5.22 9.14
N LYS A 56 -16.08 -6.53 8.97
CA LYS A 56 -15.13 -7.58 9.30
C LYS A 56 -13.78 -7.39 8.58
N GLY A 57 -13.82 -7.01 7.29
CA GLY A 57 -12.61 -6.73 6.50
C GLY A 57 -11.80 -5.57 7.07
N MET A 58 -12.45 -4.45 7.44
CA MET A 58 -11.79 -3.29 8.03
C MET A 58 -11.10 -3.64 9.36
N ILE A 59 -11.78 -4.38 10.24
CA ILE A 59 -11.18 -4.81 11.51
C ILE A 59 -10.03 -5.79 11.28
N THR A 60 -10.15 -6.70 10.31
CA THR A 60 -9.05 -7.60 9.92
C THR A 60 -7.81 -6.82 9.48
N VAL A 61 -7.96 -5.76 8.69
CA VAL A 61 -6.84 -4.88 8.30
C VAL A 61 -6.17 -4.27 9.54
N ALA A 62 -6.96 -3.81 10.53
CA ALA A 62 -6.41 -3.27 11.78
C ALA A 62 -5.57 -4.31 12.54
N LEU A 63 -6.04 -5.55 12.64
CA LEU A 63 -5.31 -6.65 13.28
C LEU A 63 -4.03 -7.00 12.52
N LEU A 64 -4.08 -7.03 11.19
CA LEU A 64 -2.91 -7.31 10.35
C LEU A 64 -1.82 -6.22 10.46
N PHE A 65 -2.18 -4.95 10.71
CA PHE A 65 -1.17 -3.94 11.05
C PHE A 65 -0.41 -4.29 12.33
N LEU A 66 -1.10 -4.79 13.35
CA LEU A 66 -0.47 -5.19 14.61
C LEU A 66 0.40 -6.44 14.45
N ILE A 67 -0.07 -7.42 13.69
CA ILE A 67 0.69 -8.64 13.38
C ILE A 67 1.95 -8.30 12.59
N SER A 68 1.82 -7.48 11.53
CA SER A 68 2.95 -7.00 10.74
C SER A 68 3.99 -6.27 11.61
N GLU A 69 3.54 -5.47 12.57
CA GLU A 69 4.41 -4.81 13.53
C GLU A 69 5.12 -5.82 14.44
N GLY A 70 4.43 -6.85 14.93
CA GLY A 70 5.03 -7.92 15.72
C GLY A 70 6.13 -8.66 14.97
N VAL A 71 5.89 -8.98 13.69
CA VAL A 71 6.88 -9.59 12.81
C VAL A 71 8.05 -8.63 12.56
N ARG A 72 7.79 -7.34 12.32
CA ARG A 72 8.81 -6.30 12.13
C ARG A 72 9.73 -6.19 13.34
N GLN A 73 9.17 -6.08 14.53
CA GLN A 73 9.93 -5.92 15.78
C GLN A 73 10.72 -7.18 16.16
N SER A 74 10.32 -8.34 15.67
CA SER A 74 11.12 -9.56 15.84
C SER A 74 12.46 -9.53 15.09
N GLY A 75 12.63 -8.63 14.10
CA GLY A 75 13.81 -8.54 13.24
C GLY A 75 13.97 -9.73 12.26
N ALA A 76 12.92 -10.56 12.09
CA ALA A 76 12.97 -11.74 11.24
C ALA A 76 13.16 -11.38 9.76
N LEU A 77 12.45 -10.34 9.30
CA LEU A 77 12.50 -9.89 7.90
C LEU A 77 13.87 -9.30 7.52
N GLY A 78 14.45 -8.49 8.40
CA GLY A 78 15.78 -7.90 8.16
C GLY A 78 16.86 -8.97 7.99
N GLN A 79 16.81 -10.05 8.79
CA GLN A 79 17.74 -11.15 8.62
C GLN A 79 17.50 -11.95 7.33
N LEU A 80 16.24 -12.14 6.96
CA LEU A 80 15.90 -12.85 5.71
C LEU A 80 16.55 -12.15 4.52
N ILE A 81 16.31 -10.85 4.37
CA ILE A 81 16.85 -10.10 3.22
C ILE A 81 18.38 -10.05 3.24
N LYS A 82 19.02 -9.88 4.41
CA LYS A 82 20.49 -9.89 4.53
C LYS A 82 21.11 -11.20 4.04
N LYS A 83 20.44 -12.34 4.26
CA LYS A 83 20.90 -13.64 3.76
C LYS A 83 20.72 -13.82 2.26
N LEU A 84 19.73 -13.17 1.68
CA LEU A 84 19.44 -13.24 0.24
C LEU A 84 20.36 -12.33 -0.59
N LEU A 85 20.84 -11.22 0.00
CA LEU A 85 21.72 -10.29 -0.67
C LEU A 85 23.12 -10.89 -0.85
N PRO A 86 23.67 -10.90 -2.08
CA PRO A 86 25.02 -11.40 -2.34
C PRO A 86 26.07 -10.59 -1.58
N GLN A 87 27.06 -11.25 -1.00
CA GLN A 87 28.18 -10.59 -0.29
C GLN A 87 29.36 -10.26 -1.20
N GLU A 88 29.44 -10.90 -2.37
CA GLU A 88 30.49 -10.73 -3.35
C GLU A 88 30.04 -9.83 -4.52
N LYS A 89 31.01 -9.46 -5.39
CA LYS A 89 30.73 -8.74 -6.63
C LYS A 89 29.65 -9.47 -7.44
N THR A 90 28.57 -8.80 -7.72
CA THR A 90 27.40 -9.36 -8.41
C THR A 90 26.92 -8.40 -9.49
N THR A 91 26.10 -8.92 -10.39
CA THR A 91 25.39 -8.06 -11.38
C THR A 91 24.02 -7.68 -10.86
N VAL A 92 23.47 -6.56 -11.35
CA VAL A 92 22.11 -6.11 -11.00
C VAL A 92 21.10 -7.24 -11.19
N MET A 93 21.12 -7.92 -12.33
CA MET A 93 20.20 -9.00 -12.67
C MET A 93 20.29 -10.20 -11.69
N LYS A 94 21.53 -10.63 -11.32
CA LYS A 94 21.70 -11.74 -10.38
C LYS A 94 21.20 -11.40 -8.98
N ALA A 95 21.42 -10.16 -8.53
CA ALA A 95 20.94 -9.70 -7.24
C ALA A 95 19.40 -9.60 -7.23
N GLN A 96 18.81 -9.01 -8.26
CA GLN A 96 17.36 -8.92 -8.42
C GLN A 96 16.71 -10.30 -8.51
N ALA A 97 17.29 -11.25 -9.25
CA ALA A 97 16.75 -12.60 -9.39
C ALA A 97 16.65 -13.37 -8.06
N ARG A 98 17.52 -13.05 -7.08
CA ARG A 98 17.43 -13.62 -5.72
C ARG A 98 16.47 -12.84 -4.82
N MET A 99 16.46 -11.52 -4.97
CA MET A 99 15.76 -10.62 -4.08
C MET A 99 14.26 -10.52 -4.41
N LEU A 100 13.89 -10.27 -5.69
CA LEU A 100 12.51 -9.95 -6.07
C LEU A 100 11.52 -11.08 -5.80
N PRO A 101 11.80 -12.37 -6.12
CA PRO A 101 10.88 -13.45 -5.79
C PRO A 101 10.66 -13.62 -4.28
N ALA A 102 11.74 -13.48 -3.49
CA ALA A 102 11.64 -13.60 -2.05
C ALA A 102 10.85 -12.43 -1.42
N ILE A 103 11.03 -11.22 -1.92
CA ILE A 103 10.27 -10.04 -1.49
C ILE A 103 8.79 -10.22 -1.84
N SER A 104 8.49 -10.63 -3.06
CA SER A 104 7.14 -10.90 -3.51
C SER A 104 6.46 -11.98 -2.65
N PHE A 105 7.18 -13.05 -2.34
CA PHE A 105 6.68 -14.10 -1.45
C PHE A 105 6.38 -13.59 -0.03
N VAL A 106 7.27 -12.80 0.56
CA VAL A 106 7.05 -12.20 1.89
C VAL A 106 5.85 -11.25 1.87
N SER A 107 5.73 -10.44 0.81
CA SER A 107 4.66 -9.46 0.67
C SER A 107 3.30 -10.08 0.36
N ALA A 108 3.27 -11.31 -0.11
CA ALA A 108 2.01 -12.06 -0.24
C ALA A 108 1.32 -12.30 1.12
N PHE A 109 2.07 -12.29 2.22
CA PHE A 109 1.56 -12.57 3.57
C PHE A 109 1.70 -11.41 4.55
N LEU A 110 2.34 -10.33 4.15
CA LEU A 110 2.52 -9.12 4.95
C LEU A 110 2.18 -7.91 4.09
N ASN A 111 1.53 -6.94 4.70
CA ASN A 111 1.19 -5.70 4.00
C ASN A 111 2.44 -5.06 3.36
N ASN A 112 2.31 -4.54 2.15
CA ASN A 112 3.39 -4.01 1.31
C ASN A 112 4.23 -2.93 2.01
N THR A 113 3.61 -1.98 2.69
CA THR A 113 4.31 -0.85 3.31
C THR A 113 5.35 -1.27 4.36
N PRO A 114 5.06 -2.11 5.37
CA PRO A 114 6.07 -2.61 6.30
C PRO A 114 7.24 -3.31 5.63
N VAL A 115 6.98 -4.08 4.57
CA VAL A 115 8.03 -4.81 3.83
C VAL A 115 9.00 -3.82 3.17
N VAL A 116 8.49 -2.80 2.47
CA VAL A 116 9.33 -1.78 1.84
C VAL A 116 10.10 -0.95 2.87
N VAL A 117 9.46 -0.53 3.96
CA VAL A 117 10.10 0.23 5.05
C VAL A 117 11.30 -0.50 5.63
N ILE A 118 11.21 -1.82 5.79
CA ILE A 118 12.31 -2.64 6.33
C ILE A 118 13.40 -2.88 5.29
N PHE A 119 13.01 -3.23 4.06
CA PHE A 119 13.94 -3.72 3.06
C PHE A 119 14.67 -2.59 2.32
N ALA A 120 14.02 -1.46 2.06
CA ALA A 120 14.59 -0.38 1.27
C ALA A 120 15.90 0.18 1.87
N PRO A 121 16.00 0.46 3.20
CA PRO A 121 17.25 0.91 3.80
C PRO A 121 18.35 -0.15 3.76
N ILE A 122 17.99 -1.42 3.96
CA ILE A 122 18.96 -2.53 3.94
C ILE A 122 19.53 -2.69 2.53
N ILE A 123 18.65 -2.65 1.52
CA ILE A 123 19.03 -2.78 0.12
C ILE A 123 19.86 -1.56 -0.34
N LYS A 124 19.50 -0.34 0.08
CA LYS A 124 20.28 0.87 -0.22
C LYS A 124 21.72 0.72 0.30
N ARG A 125 21.89 0.43 1.59
CA ARG A 125 23.22 0.24 2.20
C ARG A 125 24.01 -0.90 1.56
N TRP A 126 23.36 -2.01 1.26
CA TRP A 126 23.98 -3.13 0.56
C TRP A 126 24.45 -2.72 -0.84
N ALA A 127 23.61 -2.06 -1.62
CA ALA A 127 23.96 -1.61 -2.97
C ALA A 127 25.17 -0.66 -2.95
N GLU A 128 25.22 0.27 -2.00
CA GLU A 128 26.35 1.17 -1.75
C GLU A 128 27.62 0.38 -1.40
N SER A 129 27.52 -0.65 -0.56
CA SER A 129 28.66 -1.48 -0.15
C SER A 129 29.28 -2.28 -1.30
N VAL A 130 28.46 -2.73 -2.25
CA VAL A 130 28.92 -3.44 -3.47
C VAL A 130 29.17 -2.51 -4.66
N ARG A 131 29.06 -1.19 -4.47
CA ARG A 131 29.22 -0.14 -5.47
C ARG A 131 28.31 -0.27 -6.68
N ILE A 132 27.07 -0.67 -6.45
CA ILE A 132 25.99 -0.70 -7.45
C ILE A 132 24.97 0.38 -7.10
N PRO A 133 24.47 1.17 -8.08
CA PRO A 133 23.46 2.19 -7.79
C PRO A 133 22.21 1.61 -7.12
N ALA A 134 21.83 2.14 -5.96
CA ALA A 134 20.62 1.71 -5.24
C ALA A 134 19.34 1.95 -6.07
N THR A 135 19.39 2.92 -6.99
CA THR A 135 18.30 3.22 -7.94
C THR A 135 17.91 2.03 -8.82
N LYS A 136 18.80 1.07 -9.03
CA LYS A 136 18.48 -0.16 -9.80
C LYS A 136 17.62 -1.15 -9.00
N PHE A 137 17.44 -0.96 -7.67
CA PHE A 137 16.80 -1.93 -6.80
C PHE A 137 15.52 -1.42 -6.11
N LEU A 138 15.42 -0.11 -5.86
CA LEU A 138 14.36 0.42 -4.98
C LEU A 138 12.97 0.43 -5.63
N ILE A 139 12.83 0.88 -6.89
CA ILE A 139 11.54 0.74 -7.62
C ILE A 139 11.20 -0.74 -7.83
N PRO A 140 12.11 -1.63 -8.30
CA PRO A 140 11.85 -3.06 -8.36
C PRO A 140 11.44 -3.69 -7.01
N LEU A 141 11.99 -3.23 -5.89
CA LEU A 141 11.55 -3.64 -4.56
C LEU A 141 10.07 -3.30 -4.33
N SER A 142 9.66 -2.04 -4.56
CA SER A 142 8.27 -1.62 -4.40
C SER A 142 7.34 -2.44 -5.29
N TYR A 143 7.69 -2.61 -6.56
CA TYR A 143 6.85 -3.36 -7.50
C TYR A 143 6.77 -4.85 -7.16
N ALA A 144 7.85 -5.46 -6.70
CA ALA A 144 7.82 -6.85 -6.24
C ALA A 144 6.92 -7.03 -5.01
N THR A 145 6.85 -6.05 -4.10
CA THR A 145 5.90 -6.10 -2.99
C THR A 145 4.46 -5.98 -3.45
N ILE A 146 4.17 -5.09 -4.40
CA ILE A 146 2.83 -4.92 -4.98
C ILE A 146 2.40 -6.21 -5.68
N LEU A 147 3.25 -6.76 -6.54
CA LEU A 147 3.00 -8.02 -7.25
C LEU A 147 2.75 -9.19 -6.28
N GLY A 148 3.51 -9.28 -5.20
CA GLY A 148 3.29 -10.27 -4.15
C GLY A 148 1.97 -10.06 -3.42
N GLY A 149 1.64 -8.81 -3.10
CA GLY A 149 0.40 -8.45 -2.43
C GLY A 149 -0.88 -8.83 -3.19
N MET A 150 -0.82 -8.95 -4.52
CA MET A 150 -1.93 -9.41 -5.35
C MET A 150 -2.19 -10.92 -5.28
N CYS A 151 -1.27 -11.72 -4.70
CA CYS A 151 -1.36 -13.17 -4.73
C CYS A 151 -2.23 -13.79 -3.63
N THR A 152 -2.55 -13.05 -2.57
CA THR A 152 -3.36 -13.54 -1.45
C THR A 152 -4.34 -12.50 -0.95
N LEU A 153 -5.34 -12.94 -0.21
CA LEU A 153 -6.33 -12.04 0.41
C LEU A 153 -5.68 -11.01 1.35
N ILE A 154 -4.67 -11.40 2.13
CA ILE A 154 -4.03 -10.56 3.15
C ILE A 154 -2.81 -9.76 2.67
N GLY A 155 -2.34 -10.00 1.47
CA GLY A 155 -1.15 -9.34 0.93
C GLY A 155 -1.29 -7.83 0.78
N THR A 156 -2.52 -7.35 0.54
CA THR A 156 -2.83 -5.93 0.49
C THR A 156 -4.17 -5.62 1.16
N SER A 157 -4.29 -4.44 1.79
CA SER A 157 -5.55 -4.00 2.39
C SER A 157 -6.70 -3.87 1.37
N THR A 158 -6.38 -3.59 0.12
CA THR A 158 -7.36 -3.44 -0.96
C THR A 158 -8.18 -4.70 -1.18
N ASN A 159 -7.55 -5.87 -1.13
CA ASN A 159 -8.24 -7.15 -1.29
C ASN A 159 -9.24 -7.38 -0.16
N LEU A 160 -8.85 -7.08 1.09
CA LEU A 160 -9.73 -7.20 2.25
C LEU A 160 -10.89 -6.19 2.23
N VAL A 161 -10.67 -5.01 1.64
CA VAL A 161 -11.74 -4.02 1.45
C VAL A 161 -12.79 -4.53 0.48
N VAL A 162 -12.34 -5.02 -0.68
CA VAL A 162 -13.26 -5.59 -1.68
C VAL A 162 -13.96 -6.82 -1.12
N ASP A 163 -13.25 -7.70 -0.43
CA ASP A 163 -13.84 -8.88 0.22
C ASP A 163 -14.93 -8.51 1.23
N GLY A 164 -14.66 -7.49 2.08
CA GLY A 164 -15.67 -6.96 2.99
C GLY A 164 -16.91 -6.42 2.28
N MET A 165 -16.75 -5.75 1.12
CA MET A 165 -17.86 -5.27 0.30
C MET A 165 -18.64 -6.41 -0.37
N ILE A 166 -17.96 -7.47 -0.78
CA ILE A 166 -18.59 -8.69 -1.33
C ILE A 166 -19.50 -9.33 -0.29
N LEU A 167 -18.99 -9.48 0.95
CA LEU A 167 -19.76 -10.03 2.07
C LEU A 167 -20.97 -9.16 2.42
N ASP A 168 -20.82 -7.83 2.45
CA ASP A 168 -21.91 -6.89 2.70
C ASP A 168 -22.99 -6.92 1.58
N ALA A 169 -22.57 -7.21 0.35
CA ALA A 169 -23.47 -7.39 -0.78
C ALA A 169 -24.18 -8.76 -0.79
N GLY A 170 -23.91 -9.63 0.19
CA GLY A 170 -24.55 -10.94 0.35
C GLY A 170 -23.93 -12.05 -0.51
N TYR A 171 -22.75 -11.82 -1.08
CA TYR A 171 -22.02 -12.83 -1.84
C TYR A 171 -20.97 -13.53 -0.95
N LYS A 172 -20.49 -14.69 -1.40
CA LYS A 172 -19.39 -15.38 -0.74
C LYS A 172 -18.10 -14.61 -0.96
N GLY A 173 -17.37 -14.31 0.12
CA GLY A 173 -16.05 -13.67 0.08
C GLY A 173 -14.99 -14.55 -0.57
N PHE A 174 -13.80 -13.96 -0.77
CA PHE A 174 -12.64 -14.66 -1.33
C PHE A 174 -12.01 -15.62 -0.32
N GLY A 175 -11.64 -16.81 -0.78
CA GLY A 175 -10.72 -17.66 -0.04
C GLY A 175 -9.30 -17.08 -0.01
N MET A 176 -8.49 -17.52 0.97
CA MET A 176 -7.16 -17.00 1.26
C MET A 176 -6.24 -16.91 0.02
N PHE A 177 -6.28 -17.90 -0.88
CA PHE A 177 -5.45 -18.01 -2.07
C PHE A 177 -6.21 -17.84 -3.39
N GLU A 178 -7.46 -17.45 -3.33
CA GLU A 178 -8.31 -17.38 -4.54
C GLU A 178 -7.77 -16.38 -5.55
N LEU A 179 -7.40 -15.18 -5.11
CA LEU A 179 -6.76 -14.17 -5.96
C LEU A 179 -5.42 -14.65 -6.54
N GLY A 180 -4.77 -15.60 -5.88
CA GLY A 180 -3.53 -16.22 -6.34
C GLY A 180 -3.65 -16.95 -7.67
N ARG A 181 -4.86 -17.40 -8.04
CA ARG A 181 -5.08 -18.09 -9.33
C ARG A 181 -4.69 -17.21 -10.53
N VAL A 182 -4.84 -15.91 -10.43
CA VAL A 182 -4.39 -14.93 -11.44
C VAL A 182 -3.15 -14.17 -10.97
N GLY A 183 -3.07 -13.84 -9.69
CA GLY A 183 -2.00 -13.04 -9.09
C GLY A 183 -0.61 -13.65 -9.29
N ILE A 184 -0.46 -14.98 -9.20
CA ILE A 184 0.81 -15.67 -9.41
C ILE A 184 1.32 -15.48 -10.84
N PHE A 185 0.46 -15.55 -11.84
CA PHE A 185 0.86 -15.33 -13.25
C PHE A 185 1.31 -13.88 -13.47
N ILE A 186 0.58 -12.91 -12.88
CA ILE A 186 0.95 -11.50 -12.92
C ILE A 186 2.29 -11.27 -12.20
N ALA A 187 2.47 -11.87 -11.02
CA ALA A 187 3.71 -11.73 -10.25
C ALA A 187 4.91 -12.33 -10.97
N LEU A 188 4.77 -13.51 -11.56
CA LEU A 188 5.83 -14.15 -12.33
C LEU A 188 6.19 -13.32 -13.57
N ALA A 189 5.21 -12.91 -14.37
CA ALA A 189 5.43 -12.09 -15.55
C ALA A 189 6.04 -10.72 -15.18
N GLY A 190 5.55 -10.09 -14.11
CA GLY A 190 6.07 -8.83 -13.61
C GLY A 190 7.51 -8.94 -13.09
N ILE A 191 7.86 -10.00 -12.36
CA ILE A 191 9.23 -10.24 -11.91
C ILE A 191 10.14 -10.46 -13.13
N VAL A 192 9.74 -11.27 -14.10
CA VAL A 192 10.49 -11.49 -15.35
C VAL A 192 10.70 -10.16 -16.07
N TYR A 193 9.65 -9.35 -16.22
CA TYR A 193 9.74 -8.02 -16.79
C TYR A 193 10.78 -7.16 -16.04
N LEU A 194 10.72 -7.09 -14.72
CA LEU A 194 11.65 -6.32 -13.90
C LEU A 194 13.10 -6.78 -14.07
N LEU A 195 13.35 -8.09 -14.12
CA LEU A 195 14.70 -8.64 -14.29
C LEU A 195 15.35 -8.21 -15.61
N PHE A 196 14.58 -8.18 -16.70
CA PHE A 196 15.12 -7.86 -18.01
C PHE A 196 15.18 -6.36 -18.32
N PHE A 197 14.21 -5.59 -17.84
CA PHE A 197 14.02 -4.20 -18.24
C PHE A 197 14.46 -3.17 -17.19
N SER A 198 14.42 -3.49 -15.88
CA SER A 198 14.71 -2.51 -14.84
C SER A 198 16.10 -1.92 -14.93
N SER A 199 17.11 -2.74 -15.24
CA SER A 199 18.50 -2.26 -15.34
C SER A 199 18.71 -1.24 -16.47
N ARG A 200 17.90 -1.31 -17.55
CA ARG A 200 17.97 -0.41 -18.70
C ARG A 200 17.12 0.84 -18.53
N LEU A 201 15.95 0.69 -17.92
CA LEU A 201 14.98 1.78 -17.80
C LEU A 201 15.24 2.71 -16.61
N LEU A 202 15.87 2.20 -15.54
CA LEU A 202 16.17 2.98 -14.35
C LEU A 202 17.50 3.73 -14.45
N PRO A 203 17.62 4.92 -13.83
CA PRO A 203 18.84 5.73 -13.87
C PRO A 203 20.03 5.03 -13.18
N GLU A 204 21.26 5.30 -13.65
CA GLU A 204 22.47 4.69 -13.07
C GLU A 204 22.91 5.39 -11.80
N VAL A 205 23.09 6.69 -11.81
CA VAL A 205 23.40 7.51 -10.63
C VAL A 205 22.83 8.90 -10.85
N ARG A 206 22.15 9.44 -9.86
CA ARG A 206 22.01 10.89 -9.77
C ARG A 206 23.14 11.41 -8.89
N LYS A 207 24.07 12.14 -9.49
CA LYS A 207 25.04 12.93 -8.73
C LYS A 207 24.22 13.88 -7.86
N ASP A 208 24.30 13.70 -6.55
CA ASP A 208 23.92 14.75 -5.63
C ASP A 208 24.79 15.95 -6.01
N THR A 209 24.16 17.07 -6.38
CA THR A 209 24.84 18.27 -6.90
C THR A 209 25.59 19.04 -5.82
N VAL A 210 25.71 18.48 -4.64
CA VAL A 210 26.54 19.02 -3.56
C VAL A 210 27.64 17.99 -3.30
N GLY A 211 28.88 18.39 -3.61
CA GLY A 211 30.07 17.54 -3.53
C GLY A 211 30.19 16.81 -2.21
N ASP A 212 30.78 15.62 -2.29
CA ASP A 212 31.49 15.01 -1.17
C ASP A 212 32.66 15.96 -0.76
N GLU A 213 32.32 17.07 -0.14
CA GLU A 213 33.26 17.69 0.77
C GLU A 213 33.27 16.81 2.02
N HIS A 214 34.23 15.94 2.10
CA HIS A 214 34.79 15.48 3.35
C HIS A 214 35.22 16.72 4.13
N GLY A 215 34.25 17.42 4.73
CA GLY A 215 34.50 18.37 5.78
C GLY A 215 35.04 17.60 6.96
N GLU A 216 36.27 17.94 7.33
CA GLU A 216 36.98 17.49 8.51
C GLU A 216 36.04 17.36 9.71
N ALA A 217 36.22 16.28 10.43
CA ALA A 217 35.53 15.99 11.68
C ALA A 217 35.90 17.08 12.70
N ASP A 218 35.11 18.16 12.71
CA ASP A 218 35.02 19.00 13.87
C ASP A 218 34.30 18.22 14.96
N ALA A 219 34.82 18.28 16.18
CA ALA A 219 34.41 17.54 17.36
C ALA A 219 33.01 17.93 17.90
N SER A 220 32.02 18.12 17.03
CA SER A 220 30.62 18.29 17.38
C SER A 220 29.91 16.95 17.25
N SER A 221 29.15 16.59 18.29
CA SER A 221 28.36 15.36 18.40
C SER A 221 27.20 15.25 17.38
N PHE A 222 27.20 16.06 16.33
CA PHE A 222 26.17 16.11 15.30
C PHE A 222 26.62 15.37 14.03
N HIS A 223 25.76 14.48 13.54
CA HIS A 223 25.98 13.68 12.34
C HIS A 223 24.93 13.97 11.27
N ARG A 224 25.31 13.77 10.02
CA ARG A 224 24.39 13.83 8.89
C ARG A 224 23.47 12.62 8.93
N VAL A 225 22.15 12.86 8.99
CA VAL A 225 21.09 11.85 9.00
C VAL A 225 20.14 12.10 7.84
N GLU A 226 19.85 11.08 7.04
CA GLU A 226 18.80 11.16 6.03
C GLU A 226 17.49 10.58 6.61
N ALA A 227 16.42 11.38 6.57
CA ALA A 227 15.10 11.04 7.08
C ALA A 227 14.03 11.22 6.01
N VAL A 228 13.27 10.17 5.68
CA VAL A 228 12.14 10.27 4.76
C VAL A 228 10.87 10.60 5.52
N ILE A 229 10.17 11.66 5.11
CA ILE A 229 8.91 12.08 5.72
C ILE A 229 7.82 11.05 5.42
N GLY A 230 7.22 10.51 6.49
CA GLY A 230 6.06 9.63 6.42
C GLY A 230 4.74 10.40 6.52
N ALA A 231 3.63 9.72 6.20
CA ALA A 231 2.26 10.27 6.27
C ALA A 231 1.88 10.88 7.63
N ARG A 232 2.54 10.45 8.72
CA ARG A 232 2.25 10.93 10.09
C ARG A 232 3.08 12.13 10.53
N PHE A 233 3.89 12.70 9.64
CA PHE A 233 4.67 13.87 9.99
C PHE A 233 3.74 15.09 10.19
N PRO A 234 3.74 15.75 11.37
CA PRO A 234 2.80 16.82 11.69
C PRO A 234 3.10 18.14 10.96
N GLY A 235 4.23 18.21 10.27
CA GLY A 235 4.65 19.36 9.47
C GLY A 235 4.24 19.30 7.99
N ILE A 236 3.53 18.27 7.53
CA ILE A 236 3.07 18.18 6.14
C ILE A 236 2.28 19.44 5.77
N ASN A 237 2.56 20.02 4.59
CA ASN A 237 2.01 21.26 4.08
C ASN A 237 2.40 22.55 4.84
N LYS A 238 3.16 22.47 5.94
CA LYS A 238 3.74 23.64 6.63
C LYS A 238 5.09 24.00 6.00
N ARG A 239 5.45 25.29 6.06
CA ARG A 239 6.78 25.72 5.62
C ARG A 239 7.84 25.31 6.64
N VAL A 240 9.04 25.02 6.16
CA VAL A 240 10.18 24.65 7.02
C VAL A 240 10.47 25.74 8.05
N GLY A 241 10.37 27.03 7.65
CA GLY A 241 10.61 28.17 8.55
C GLY A 241 9.53 28.34 9.61
N ASP A 242 8.26 27.98 9.31
CA ASP A 242 7.14 28.09 10.25
C ASP A 242 7.08 26.88 11.21
N PHE A 243 7.69 25.78 10.82
CA PHE A 243 7.75 24.55 11.60
C PHE A 243 9.09 24.46 12.33
N ASN A 244 9.13 24.83 13.59
CA ASN A 244 10.37 24.82 14.38
C ASN A 244 10.90 23.37 14.57
N PHE A 245 11.59 22.85 13.51
CA PHE A 245 12.05 21.48 13.44
C PHE A 245 13.06 21.16 14.57
N VAL A 246 13.94 22.09 14.88
CA VAL A 246 14.93 21.94 15.96
C VAL A 246 14.23 21.74 17.30
N ARG A 247 13.20 22.51 17.60
CA ARG A 247 12.47 22.39 18.87
C ARG A 247 11.71 21.07 18.99
N HIS A 248 11.14 20.57 17.88
CA HIS A 248 10.31 19.36 17.89
C HIS A 248 11.14 18.07 17.83
N TYR A 249 12.26 18.12 17.13
CA TYR A 249 13.03 16.92 16.81
C TYR A 249 14.50 16.96 17.24
N GLY A 250 15.02 18.09 17.69
CA GLY A 250 16.44 18.21 18.07
C GLY A 250 17.42 18.15 16.89
N ALA A 251 16.93 18.36 15.66
CA ALA A 251 17.72 18.26 14.44
C ALA A 251 17.49 19.47 13.54
N GLU A 252 18.47 19.84 12.74
CA GLU A 252 18.40 20.95 11.78
C GLU A 252 18.27 20.42 10.35
N VAL A 253 17.31 20.96 9.58
CA VAL A 253 17.13 20.61 8.16
C VAL A 253 18.13 21.41 7.32
N LYS A 254 19.03 20.72 6.65
CA LYS A 254 20.04 21.33 5.77
C LYS A 254 19.68 21.24 4.29
N GLU A 255 18.93 20.21 3.90
CA GLU A 255 18.59 19.94 2.51
C GLU A 255 17.27 19.17 2.46
N ILE A 256 16.46 19.41 1.43
CA ILE A 256 15.28 18.61 1.09
C ILE A 256 15.48 18.04 -0.31
N LYS A 257 15.48 16.71 -0.40
CA LYS A 257 15.49 16.01 -1.69
C LYS A 257 14.05 15.64 -2.06
N ARG A 258 13.58 16.14 -3.21
CA ARG A 258 12.23 15.91 -3.73
C ARG A 258 12.26 15.61 -5.21
N SER A 259 11.70 14.48 -5.62
CA SER A 259 11.53 14.13 -7.05
C SER A 259 12.77 14.33 -7.93
N GLY A 260 13.93 13.97 -7.43
CA GLY A 260 15.19 14.08 -8.15
C GLY A 260 15.85 15.47 -8.09
N VAL A 261 15.31 16.40 -7.30
CA VAL A 261 15.86 17.76 -7.11
C VAL A 261 16.31 17.91 -5.67
N SER A 262 17.50 18.45 -5.48
CA SER A 262 18.02 18.86 -4.19
C SER A 262 17.70 20.34 -3.97
N ILE A 263 17.02 20.65 -2.88
CA ILE A 263 16.60 22.00 -2.48
C ILE A 263 17.44 22.39 -1.28
N VAL A 264 18.36 23.32 -1.47
CA VAL A 264 19.26 23.84 -0.43
C VAL A 264 18.94 25.32 -0.16
N ASP A 265 18.62 26.07 -1.22
CA ASP A 265 18.36 27.49 -1.13
C ASP A 265 16.91 27.79 -0.68
N ASN A 266 16.76 28.83 0.13
CA ASN A 266 15.44 29.30 0.60
C ASN A 266 14.59 28.22 1.28
N LEU A 267 15.19 27.26 1.98
CA LEU A 267 14.53 26.16 2.68
C LEU A 267 13.37 26.62 3.55
N SER A 268 13.47 27.79 4.20
CA SER A 268 12.43 28.35 5.06
C SER A 268 11.08 28.55 4.37
N ARG A 269 11.07 28.75 3.05
CA ARG A 269 9.84 28.96 2.24
C ARG A 269 9.27 27.64 1.69
N VAL A 270 10.03 26.57 1.73
CA VAL A 270 9.62 25.27 1.21
C VAL A 270 8.62 24.61 2.15
N LYS A 271 7.54 24.06 1.62
CA LYS A 271 6.59 23.24 2.40
C LYS A 271 7.03 21.79 2.42
N PHE A 272 6.94 21.16 3.57
CA PHE A 272 7.15 19.71 3.69
C PHE A 272 6.07 18.93 2.95
N ARG A 273 6.46 17.85 2.29
CA ARG A 273 5.56 16.89 1.64
C ARG A 273 5.88 15.47 2.10
N GLU A 274 4.89 14.60 2.07
CA GLU A 274 5.13 13.17 2.25
C GLU A 274 6.08 12.65 1.17
N GLY A 275 7.01 11.76 1.56
CA GLY A 275 8.04 11.24 0.65
C GLY A 275 9.27 12.16 0.47
N ASP A 276 9.28 13.38 1.00
CA ASP A 276 10.50 14.18 1.00
C ASP A 276 11.60 13.50 1.81
N THR A 277 12.82 13.50 1.30
CA THR A 277 13.99 13.10 2.08
C THR A 277 14.67 14.33 2.65
N LEU A 278 14.63 14.45 3.96
CA LEU A 278 15.33 15.49 4.70
C LEU A 278 16.77 15.06 4.95
N VAL A 279 17.74 15.90 4.64
CA VAL A 279 19.11 15.79 5.12
C VAL A 279 19.21 16.65 6.38
N LEU A 280 19.40 15.96 7.50
CA LEU A 280 19.41 16.56 8.83
C LEU A 280 20.80 16.55 9.43
N TRP A 281 21.11 17.55 10.24
CA TRP A 281 22.18 17.50 11.22
C TRP A 281 21.55 17.21 12.58
N ALA A 282 21.89 16.06 13.14
CA ALA A 282 21.30 15.54 14.36
C ALA A 282 22.33 14.86 15.24
N ASP A 283 22.04 14.80 16.54
CA ASP A 283 22.88 14.08 17.51
C ASP A 283 22.63 12.56 17.46
N ASP A 284 23.47 11.79 18.17
CA ASP A 284 23.33 10.32 18.27
C ASP A 284 22.00 9.87 18.90
N SER A 285 21.33 10.74 19.65
CA SER A 285 20.06 10.43 20.31
C SER A 285 18.88 10.51 19.36
N PHE A 286 19.01 11.24 18.24
CA PHE A 286 17.93 11.42 17.25
C PHE A 286 17.45 10.08 16.70
N ILE A 287 18.37 9.21 16.31
CA ILE A 287 18.03 7.91 15.74
C ILE A 287 17.39 6.99 16.77
N SER A 288 17.92 6.99 18.01
CA SER A 288 17.36 6.19 19.10
C SER A 288 15.96 6.64 19.50
N THR A 289 15.67 7.94 19.38
CA THR A 289 14.38 8.55 19.74
C THR A 289 13.34 8.41 18.63
N TRP A 290 13.75 8.62 17.37
CA TRP A 290 12.85 8.75 16.24
C TRP A 290 12.92 7.58 15.24
N GLY A 291 13.91 6.68 15.36
CA GLY A 291 14.10 5.55 14.45
C GLY A 291 12.94 4.57 14.40
N ASP A 292 12.21 4.40 15.52
CA ASP A 292 11.00 3.58 15.60
C ASP A 292 9.71 4.40 15.46
N SER A 293 9.82 5.67 15.08
CA SER A 293 8.68 6.56 14.96
C SER A 293 8.04 6.42 13.58
N SER A 294 6.72 6.42 13.52
CA SER A 294 5.97 6.47 12.26
C SER A 294 5.96 7.86 11.60
N VAL A 295 6.68 8.83 12.16
CA VAL A 295 6.85 10.18 11.63
C VAL A 295 7.85 10.18 10.48
N PHE A 296 8.96 9.46 10.64
CA PHE A 296 9.96 9.25 9.60
C PHE A 296 9.95 7.78 9.18
N VAL A 297 9.88 7.57 7.87
CA VAL A 297 9.84 6.20 7.32
C VAL A 297 11.23 5.58 7.32
N LEU A 298 12.27 6.39 7.24
CA LEU A 298 13.65 5.94 7.23
C LEU A 298 14.54 6.92 7.95
N LEU A 299 15.54 6.36 8.61
CA LEU A 299 16.69 7.08 9.13
C LEU A 299 17.96 6.32 8.75
N ALA A 300 18.83 6.93 7.96
CA ALA A 300 20.08 6.34 7.55
C ALA A 300 21.25 7.04 8.24
N ASN A 301 21.91 6.35 9.14
CA ASN A 301 23.18 6.78 9.70
C ASN A 301 24.03 5.57 10.10
N GLY A 302 24.54 4.81 9.16
CA GLY A 302 25.65 3.88 9.36
C GLY A 302 25.55 2.82 10.49
N LYS A 303 24.72 3.03 11.51
CA LYS A 303 24.57 2.11 12.65
C LYS A 303 23.29 1.26 12.49
N ASP A 304 23.39 -0.04 12.74
CA ASP A 304 22.26 -0.98 12.69
C ASP A 304 21.17 -0.60 13.71
N THR A 305 20.08 -0.02 13.22
CA THR A 305 18.86 0.28 14.01
C THR A 305 17.88 -0.90 14.05
N GLU A 306 18.28 -2.09 13.59
CA GLU A 306 17.41 -3.26 13.63
C GLU A 306 17.18 -3.70 15.08
N PRO A 307 15.91 -4.02 15.45
CA PRO A 307 15.62 -4.61 16.75
C PRO A 307 16.43 -5.90 16.92
N LYS A 308 17.32 -5.93 17.91
CA LYS A 308 18.13 -7.13 18.24
C LYS A 308 17.30 -8.14 19.04
N ALA A 309 16.18 -8.59 18.48
CA ALA A 309 15.42 -9.65 19.11
C ALA A 309 16.17 -10.99 19.03
N GLY A 310 16.16 -11.76 20.11
CA GLY A 310 16.82 -13.07 20.17
C GLY A 310 16.25 -14.05 19.13
N ARG A 311 17.05 -15.03 18.70
CA ARG A 311 16.68 -16.04 17.70
C ARG A 311 15.33 -16.72 18.00
N LYS A 312 15.02 -16.98 19.29
CA LYS A 312 13.75 -17.60 19.72
C LYS A 312 12.54 -16.71 19.39
N LYS A 313 12.61 -15.40 19.66
CA LYS A 313 11.51 -14.46 19.36
C LYS A 313 11.23 -14.35 17.86
N ARG A 314 12.26 -14.39 17.03
CA ARG A 314 12.12 -14.33 15.55
C ARG A 314 11.36 -15.52 15.02
N TRP A 315 11.82 -16.73 15.37
CA TRP A 315 11.15 -17.96 14.95
C TRP A 315 9.72 -18.04 15.48
N PHE A 316 9.50 -17.62 16.71
CA PHE A 316 8.17 -17.60 17.31
C PHE A 316 7.20 -16.66 16.54
N ALA A 317 7.64 -15.45 16.18
CA ALA A 317 6.81 -14.54 15.40
C ALA A 317 6.46 -15.10 14.00
N LEU A 318 7.44 -15.73 13.32
CA LEU A 318 7.21 -16.35 12.03
C LEU A 318 6.29 -17.57 12.14
N THR A 319 6.46 -18.40 13.18
CA THR A 319 5.59 -19.56 13.43
C THR A 319 4.14 -19.11 13.66
N LEU A 320 3.91 -18.06 14.46
CA LEU A 320 2.57 -17.52 14.67
C LEU A 320 1.94 -17.01 13.37
N LEU A 321 2.72 -16.30 12.53
CA LEU A 321 2.25 -15.87 11.22
C LEU A 321 1.84 -17.06 10.33
N VAL A 322 2.70 -18.09 10.27
CA VAL A 322 2.41 -19.30 9.47
C VAL A 322 1.19 -20.03 10.02
N LEU A 323 1.08 -20.19 11.34
CA LEU A 323 -0.08 -20.84 11.96
C LEU A 323 -1.38 -20.08 11.71
N MET A 324 -1.34 -18.74 11.71
CA MET A 324 -2.49 -17.91 11.35
C MET A 324 -2.95 -18.18 9.90
N ILE A 325 -1.99 -18.19 8.96
CA ILE A 325 -2.28 -18.41 7.53
C ILE A 325 -2.82 -19.84 7.31
N VAL A 326 -2.14 -20.83 7.87
CA VAL A 326 -2.57 -22.24 7.75
C VAL A 326 -3.93 -22.44 8.43
N GLY A 327 -4.12 -21.85 9.61
CA GLY A 327 -5.41 -21.92 10.33
C GLY A 327 -6.54 -21.32 9.51
N ALA A 328 -6.38 -20.11 8.96
CA ALA A 328 -7.40 -19.48 8.12
C ALA A 328 -7.70 -20.31 6.86
N THR A 329 -6.65 -20.86 6.21
CA THR A 329 -6.83 -21.68 5.00
C THR A 329 -7.52 -23.01 5.29
N VAL A 330 -7.17 -23.67 6.40
CA VAL A 330 -7.78 -24.94 6.82
C VAL A 330 -9.20 -24.71 7.34
N GLY A 331 -9.42 -23.57 8.02
CA GLY A 331 -10.74 -23.20 8.55
C GLY A 331 -11.83 -23.02 7.48
N GLU A 332 -11.44 -22.61 6.27
CA GLU A 332 -12.34 -22.46 5.11
C GLU A 332 -12.71 -23.82 4.45
N LEU A 333 -12.11 -24.95 4.89
CA LEU A 333 -12.42 -26.25 4.30
C LEU A 333 -13.76 -26.80 4.82
N PRO A 334 -14.60 -27.42 3.97
CA PRO A 334 -15.96 -27.86 4.33
C PRO A 334 -16.03 -28.76 5.56
N PHE A 335 -15.03 -29.63 5.79
CA PHE A 335 -15.01 -30.53 6.94
C PHE A 335 -14.84 -29.81 8.27
N MET A 336 -14.27 -28.59 8.28
CA MET A 336 -14.11 -27.80 9.51
C MET A 336 -15.44 -27.14 9.93
N GLU A 337 -16.27 -26.77 8.97
CA GLU A 337 -17.62 -26.28 9.20
C GLU A 337 -18.52 -27.35 9.83
N GLU A 338 -18.33 -28.61 9.41
CA GLU A 338 -19.00 -29.78 10.04
C GLU A 338 -18.47 -30.10 11.44
N LEU A 339 -17.17 -29.93 11.67
CA LEU A 339 -16.50 -30.25 12.94
C LEU A 339 -16.80 -29.23 14.05
N LEU A 340 -16.90 -27.96 13.70
CA LEU A 340 -17.12 -26.85 14.62
C LEU A 340 -18.29 -25.94 14.13
N PRO A 341 -19.53 -26.45 14.16
CA PRO A 341 -20.68 -25.70 13.68
C PRO A 341 -20.89 -24.44 14.54
N GLY A 342 -21.04 -23.30 13.87
CA GLY A 342 -21.30 -22.01 14.51
C GLY A 342 -20.06 -21.19 14.88
N ILE A 343 -18.85 -21.62 14.49
CA ILE A 343 -17.62 -20.84 14.61
C ILE A 343 -17.08 -20.58 13.20
N ASP A 344 -17.08 -19.31 12.79
CA ASP A 344 -16.46 -18.89 11.53
C ASP A 344 -14.94 -18.91 11.68
N LEU A 345 -14.29 -20.00 11.25
CA LEU A 345 -12.84 -20.18 11.30
C LEU A 345 -12.16 -19.50 10.10
N ASP A 346 -12.38 -18.22 9.96
CA ASP A 346 -11.89 -17.41 8.88
C ASP A 346 -10.62 -16.58 9.26
N MET A 347 -10.19 -15.73 8.33
CA MET A 347 -9.03 -14.88 8.52
C MET A 347 -9.18 -13.92 9.71
N PHE A 348 -10.35 -13.36 9.96
CA PHE A 348 -10.61 -12.49 11.10
C PHE A 348 -10.36 -13.22 12.43
N PHE A 349 -10.91 -14.43 12.56
CA PHE A 349 -10.77 -15.25 13.77
C PHE A 349 -9.29 -15.54 14.10
N PHE A 350 -8.52 -16.03 13.13
CA PHE A 350 -7.11 -16.35 13.34
C PHE A 350 -6.24 -15.10 13.52
N ALA A 351 -6.55 -13.99 12.85
CA ALA A 351 -5.85 -12.74 13.05
C ALA A 351 -6.10 -12.18 14.47
N ALA A 352 -7.32 -12.29 15.00
CA ALA A 352 -7.65 -11.85 16.35
C ALA A 352 -6.87 -12.65 17.40
N ILE A 353 -6.88 -13.98 17.31
CA ILE A 353 -6.12 -14.86 18.22
C ILE A 353 -4.62 -14.56 18.13
N THR A 354 -4.08 -14.48 16.92
CA THR A 354 -2.65 -14.21 16.72
C THR A 354 -2.23 -12.87 17.29
N THR A 355 -3.05 -11.82 17.11
CA THR A 355 -2.80 -10.50 17.68
C THR A 355 -2.76 -10.55 19.21
N VAL A 356 -3.70 -11.25 19.85
CA VAL A 356 -3.73 -11.41 21.30
C VAL A 356 -2.47 -12.13 21.79
N ILE A 357 -2.10 -13.25 21.18
CA ILE A 357 -0.88 -13.99 21.53
C ILE A 357 0.36 -13.12 21.38
N MET A 358 0.50 -12.37 20.27
CA MET A 358 1.61 -11.46 20.02
C MET A 358 1.68 -10.34 21.07
N ALA A 359 0.53 -9.80 21.50
CA ALA A 359 0.45 -8.78 22.54
C ALA A 359 0.93 -9.31 23.90
N TRP A 360 0.44 -10.47 24.33
CA TRP A 360 0.80 -11.09 25.60
C TRP A 360 2.26 -11.56 25.64
N THR A 361 2.80 -12.03 24.52
CA THR A 361 4.20 -12.44 24.39
C THR A 361 5.15 -11.27 24.16
N LYS A 362 4.64 -10.04 24.16
CA LYS A 362 5.41 -8.80 24.00
C LYS A 362 6.24 -8.80 22.71
N LEU A 363 5.66 -9.33 21.61
CA LEU A 363 6.25 -9.21 20.29
C LEU A 363 6.13 -7.78 19.74
N PHE A 364 5.12 -7.04 20.20
CA PHE A 364 5.04 -5.59 20.05
C PHE A 364 4.62 -4.93 21.37
N PRO A 365 4.89 -3.61 21.57
CA PRO A 365 4.51 -2.90 22.79
C PRO A 365 2.99 -2.71 22.87
N ALA A 366 2.29 -3.60 23.59
CA ALA A 366 0.83 -3.59 23.70
C ALA A 366 0.26 -2.27 24.24
N ARG A 367 0.98 -1.54 25.10
CA ARG A 367 0.56 -0.21 25.61
C ARG A 367 0.56 0.88 24.53
N LYS A 368 1.24 0.67 23.40
CA LYS A 368 1.37 1.63 22.30
C LYS A 368 0.71 1.12 21.01
N TYR A 369 -0.16 0.11 21.08
CA TYR A 369 -0.72 -0.57 19.91
C TYR A 369 -1.39 0.39 18.93
N THR A 370 -2.08 1.43 19.41
CA THR A 370 -2.73 2.44 18.58
C THR A 370 -1.78 3.20 17.66
N LYS A 371 -0.48 3.26 18.02
CA LYS A 371 0.53 3.90 17.17
C LYS A 371 0.87 3.08 15.92
N TYR A 372 0.61 1.79 15.93
CA TYR A 372 0.94 0.88 14.84
C TYR A 372 -0.22 0.70 13.86
N ILE A 373 -1.43 1.09 14.27
CA ILE A 373 -2.61 1.09 13.42
C ILE A 373 -2.63 2.36 12.56
N SER A 374 -2.79 2.20 11.26
CA SER A 374 -2.98 3.34 10.35
C SER A 374 -4.44 3.77 10.33
N TRP A 375 -4.81 4.64 11.28
CA TRP A 375 -6.19 5.13 11.43
C TRP A 375 -6.74 5.79 10.18
N ASP A 376 -5.90 6.51 9.43
CA ASP A 376 -6.33 7.16 8.19
C ASP A 376 -6.79 6.14 7.15
N ILE A 377 -6.08 5.00 7.04
CA ILE A 377 -6.47 3.90 6.16
C ILE A 377 -7.80 3.28 6.63
N LEU A 378 -7.96 3.04 7.94
CA LEU A 378 -9.20 2.46 8.47
C LEU A 378 -10.41 3.39 8.26
N ILE A 379 -10.24 4.70 8.48
CA ILE A 379 -11.29 5.69 8.22
C ILE A 379 -11.60 5.73 6.72
N THR A 380 -10.57 5.71 5.87
CA THR A 380 -10.75 5.65 4.41
C THR A 380 -11.58 4.42 4.01
N ILE A 381 -11.27 3.25 4.55
CA ILE A 381 -12.00 2.02 4.29
C ILE A 381 -13.47 2.14 4.75
N ALA A 382 -13.69 2.54 6.00
CA ALA A 382 -15.03 2.67 6.56
C ALA A 382 -15.91 3.66 5.78
N CYS A 383 -15.36 4.83 5.43
CA CYS A 383 -16.07 5.82 4.61
C CYS A 383 -16.29 5.35 3.17
N ALA A 384 -15.37 4.54 2.64
CA ALA A 384 -15.50 3.95 1.31
C ALA A 384 -16.73 3.04 1.20
N PHE A 385 -17.01 2.24 2.24
CA PHE A 385 -18.26 1.47 2.33
C PHE A 385 -19.49 2.37 2.29
N ALA A 386 -19.49 3.44 3.08
CA ALA A 386 -20.61 4.38 3.11
C ALA A 386 -20.83 5.08 1.75
N ILE A 387 -19.74 5.48 1.07
CA ILE A 387 -19.80 6.08 -0.27
C ILE A 387 -20.35 5.08 -1.29
N SER A 388 -19.87 3.83 -1.24
CA SER A 388 -20.42 2.74 -2.08
C SER A 388 -21.92 2.59 -1.88
N ARG A 389 -22.39 2.59 -0.61
CA ARG A 389 -23.81 2.52 -0.28
C ARG A 389 -24.58 3.73 -0.83
N ALA A 390 -24.04 4.94 -0.70
CA ALA A 390 -24.65 6.14 -1.27
C ALA A 390 -24.80 6.08 -2.80
N MET A 391 -23.82 5.52 -3.50
CA MET A 391 -23.90 5.32 -4.95
C MET A 391 -25.01 4.34 -5.34
N VAL A 392 -25.21 3.29 -4.55
CA VAL A 392 -26.30 2.32 -4.76
C VAL A 392 -27.64 2.97 -4.41
N ASN A 393 -27.79 3.56 -3.23
CA ASN A 393 -29.05 4.17 -2.75
C ASN A 393 -29.55 5.27 -3.70
N SER A 394 -28.65 6.09 -4.24
CA SER A 394 -29.00 7.16 -5.19
C SER A 394 -29.23 6.67 -6.62
N GLY A 395 -28.86 5.43 -6.96
CA GLY A 395 -28.90 4.90 -8.32
C GLY A 395 -27.79 5.43 -9.25
N VAL A 396 -26.79 6.16 -8.73
CA VAL A 396 -25.67 6.69 -9.53
C VAL A 396 -24.84 5.55 -10.13
N ALA A 397 -24.64 4.47 -9.39
CA ALA A 397 -23.94 3.29 -9.91
C ALA A 397 -24.61 2.71 -11.15
N ASP A 398 -25.95 2.62 -11.14
CA ASP A 398 -26.74 2.10 -12.26
C ASP A 398 -26.70 3.05 -13.48
N VAL A 399 -26.76 4.36 -13.24
CA VAL A 399 -26.65 5.36 -14.35
C VAL A 399 -25.31 5.28 -15.03
N ILE A 400 -24.20 5.17 -14.25
CA ILE A 400 -22.87 5.03 -14.81
C ILE A 400 -22.73 3.70 -15.55
N ALA A 401 -23.24 2.60 -14.99
CA ALA A 401 -23.18 1.29 -15.61
C ALA A 401 -23.98 1.24 -16.93
N HIS A 402 -25.21 1.80 -16.95
CA HIS A 402 -25.98 1.95 -18.20
C HIS A 402 -25.21 2.79 -19.23
N GLY A 403 -24.65 3.93 -18.81
CA GLY A 403 -23.86 4.77 -19.71
C GLY A 403 -22.64 4.05 -20.32
N ILE A 404 -22.00 3.16 -19.56
CA ILE A 404 -20.90 2.33 -20.07
C ILE A 404 -21.44 1.29 -21.07
N ILE A 405 -22.59 0.69 -20.79
CA ILE A 405 -23.24 -0.30 -21.66
C ILE A 405 -23.77 0.36 -22.96
N ASP A 406 -24.46 1.52 -22.82
CA ASP A 406 -25.07 2.23 -23.96
C ASP A 406 -24.05 2.83 -24.94
N MET A 407 -22.85 3.15 -24.46
CA MET A 407 -21.75 3.58 -25.35
C MET A 407 -21.31 2.49 -26.33
N SER A 408 -21.94 1.31 -26.26
CA SER A 408 -21.48 0.12 -26.96
C SER A 408 -22.64 -0.80 -27.29
N ASP A 409 -23.06 -0.74 -28.55
CA ASP A 409 -24.22 -1.49 -29.10
C ASP A 409 -24.10 -3.03 -29.03
N ASP A 410 -22.93 -3.61 -28.62
CA ASP A 410 -22.70 -5.07 -28.63
C ASP A 410 -21.51 -5.54 -27.74
N TYR A 411 -21.31 -4.96 -26.59
CA TYR A 411 -20.14 -5.38 -25.78
C TYR A 411 -20.39 -6.66 -25.00
N SER A 412 -19.49 -7.62 -25.27
CA SER A 412 -19.37 -8.82 -24.46
C SER A 412 -18.93 -8.45 -23.02
N PRO A 413 -19.28 -9.23 -22.00
CA PRO A 413 -18.81 -9.04 -20.61
C PRO A 413 -17.28 -8.88 -20.52
N HIS A 414 -16.52 -9.45 -21.44
CA HIS A 414 -15.05 -9.32 -21.52
C HIS A 414 -14.60 -7.87 -21.79
N VAL A 415 -15.29 -7.15 -22.67
CA VAL A 415 -14.94 -5.75 -22.96
C VAL A 415 -15.27 -4.87 -21.76
N LEU A 416 -16.42 -5.09 -21.11
CA LEU A 416 -16.80 -4.35 -19.91
C LEU A 416 -15.86 -4.62 -18.73
N LEU A 417 -15.34 -5.85 -18.61
CA LEU A 417 -14.29 -6.20 -17.66
C LEU A 417 -13.01 -5.39 -17.94
N ALA A 418 -12.61 -5.27 -19.21
CA ALA A 418 -11.45 -4.49 -19.61
C ALA A 418 -11.63 -3.00 -19.32
N VAL A 419 -12.82 -2.44 -19.61
CA VAL A 419 -13.16 -1.04 -19.31
C VAL A 419 -13.11 -0.80 -17.80
N LEU A 420 -13.69 -1.69 -16.99
CA LEU A 420 -13.66 -1.58 -15.53
C LEU A 420 -12.23 -1.65 -15.00
N PHE A 421 -11.36 -2.52 -15.55
CA PHE A 421 -9.95 -2.53 -15.21
C PHE A 421 -9.30 -1.16 -15.46
N ILE A 422 -9.50 -0.59 -16.67
CA ILE A 422 -8.88 0.70 -17.05
C ILE A 422 -9.37 1.82 -16.12
N ILE A 423 -10.67 1.91 -15.86
CA ILE A 423 -11.24 2.92 -14.97
C ILE A 423 -10.66 2.79 -13.56
N THR A 424 -10.64 1.57 -13.01
CA THR A 424 -10.11 1.31 -11.68
C THR A 424 -8.61 1.61 -11.60
N ASN A 425 -7.86 1.24 -12.65
CA ASN A 425 -6.42 1.50 -12.72
C ASN A 425 -6.10 3.00 -12.85
N LEU A 426 -6.89 3.76 -13.61
CA LEU A 426 -6.76 5.23 -13.67
C LEU A 426 -7.04 5.87 -12.30
N PHE A 427 -8.08 5.40 -11.61
CA PHE A 427 -8.37 5.90 -10.26
C PHE A 427 -7.22 5.63 -9.30
N THR A 428 -6.68 4.40 -9.27
CA THR A 428 -5.61 4.06 -8.32
C THR A 428 -4.29 4.79 -8.60
N GLU A 429 -4.04 5.24 -9.81
CA GLU A 429 -2.88 6.08 -10.13
C GLU A 429 -3.04 7.54 -9.67
N LEU A 430 -4.27 7.99 -9.41
CA LEU A 430 -4.59 9.35 -8.98
C LEU A 430 -4.94 9.47 -7.49
N ILE A 431 -5.53 8.40 -6.93
CA ILE A 431 -6.00 8.34 -5.55
C ILE A 431 -5.48 7.07 -4.87
N THR A 432 -5.84 6.83 -3.60
CA THR A 432 -5.41 5.62 -2.89
C THR A 432 -6.10 4.36 -3.43
N ASN A 433 -5.42 3.21 -3.41
CA ASN A 433 -5.95 1.93 -3.88
C ASN A 433 -7.30 1.56 -3.24
N ASN A 434 -7.42 1.77 -1.92
CA ASN A 434 -8.66 1.46 -1.20
C ASN A 434 -9.83 2.33 -1.67
N ALA A 435 -9.58 3.62 -1.93
CA ALA A 435 -10.60 4.51 -2.47
C ALA A 435 -10.98 4.15 -3.92
N ALA A 436 -9.99 3.79 -4.74
CA ALA A 436 -10.22 3.35 -6.12
C ALA A 436 -11.07 2.08 -6.17
N ALA A 437 -10.75 1.09 -5.34
CA ALA A 437 -11.52 -0.16 -5.24
C ALA A 437 -12.96 0.09 -4.76
N ALA A 438 -13.12 0.96 -3.77
CA ALA A 438 -14.44 1.29 -3.23
C ALA A 438 -15.35 2.00 -4.22
N LEU A 439 -14.80 2.87 -5.07
CA LEU A 439 -15.54 3.54 -6.14
C LEU A 439 -15.89 2.58 -7.29
N ALA A 440 -15.00 1.64 -7.59
CA ALA A 440 -15.20 0.67 -8.65
C ALA A 440 -16.18 -0.45 -8.28
N PHE A 441 -16.28 -0.82 -6.99
CA PHE A 441 -17.11 -1.93 -6.52
C PHE A 441 -18.60 -1.80 -6.87
N PRO A 442 -19.31 -0.67 -6.56
CA PRO A 442 -20.70 -0.53 -6.94
C PRO A 442 -20.93 -0.55 -8.45
N LEU A 443 -19.95 -0.08 -9.24
CA LEU A 443 -20.00 -0.17 -10.71
C LEU A 443 -19.92 -1.62 -11.16
N ALA A 444 -19.01 -2.41 -10.59
CA ALA A 444 -18.87 -3.84 -10.88
C ALA A 444 -20.17 -4.61 -10.57
N LEU A 445 -20.76 -4.33 -9.40
CA LEU A 445 -21.99 -4.96 -8.96
C LEU A 445 -23.16 -4.59 -9.89
N SER A 446 -23.30 -3.31 -10.25
CA SER A 446 -24.34 -2.85 -11.16
C SER A 446 -24.15 -3.41 -12.57
N LEU A 447 -22.93 -3.43 -13.11
CA LEU A 447 -22.64 -4.03 -14.43
C LEU A 447 -23.01 -5.52 -14.47
N SER A 448 -22.59 -6.29 -13.46
CA SER A 448 -22.91 -7.73 -13.40
C SER A 448 -24.42 -8.00 -13.32
N ASN A 449 -25.14 -7.21 -12.52
CA ASN A 449 -26.59 -7.33 -12.37
C ASN A 449 -27.34 -6.99 -13.66
N GLN A 450 -26.93 -5.92 -14.36
CA GLN A 450 -27.56 -5.50 -15.62
C GLN A 450 -27.30 -6.49 -16.76
N LEU A 451 -26.13 -7.13 -16.76
CA LEU A 451 -25.80 -8.17 -17.75
C LEU A 451 -26.37 -9.55 -17.37
N GLY A 452 -26.83 -9.74 -16.14
CA GLY A 452 -27.29 -11.05 -15.65
C GLY A 452 -26.18 -12.10 -15.58
N VAL A 453 -24.92 -11.68 -15.32
CA VAL A 453 -23.75 -12.56 -15.26
C VAL A 453 -23.16 -12.61 -13.84
N SER A 454 -22.26 -13.58 -13.61
CA SER A 454 -21.55 -13.70 -12.32
C SER A 454 -20.76 -12.43 -12.01
N PRO A 455 -20.85 -11.84 -10.81
CA PRO A 455 -20.07 -10.67 -10.41
C PRO A 455 -18.61 -11.00 -10.08
N MET A 456 -18.27 -12.28 -9.88
CA MET A 456 -16.97 -12.70 -9.40
C MET A 456 -15.80 -12.22 -10.30
N PRO A 457 -15.84 -12.33 -11.64
CA PRO A 457 -14.78 -11.80 -12.51
C PRO A 457 -14.56 -10.29 -12.31
N PHE A 458 -15.66 -9.53 -12.12
CA PHE A 458 -15.59 -8.08 -11.91
C PHE A 458 -15.01 -7.74 -10.53
N PHE A 459 -15.30 -8.52 -9.48
CA PHE A 459 -14.68 -8.32 -8.16
C PHE A 459 -13.18 -8.60 -8.19
N VAL A 460 -12.76 -9.69 -8.83
CA VAL A 460 -11.34 -10.03 -8.99
C VAL A 460 -10.61 -8.94 -9.77
N VAL A 461 -11.19 -8.44 -10.87
CA VAL A 461 -10.56 -7.40 -11.69
C VAL A 461 -10.34 -6.11 -10.90
N ILE A 462 -11.26 -5.73 -10.01
CA ILE A 462 -11.10 -4.55 -9.14
C ILE A 462 -9.92 -4.74 -8.18
N CYS A 463 -9.81 -5.90 -7.54
CA CYS A 463 -8.69 -6.19 -6.63
C CYS A 463 -7.33 -6.01 -7.33
N ILE A 464 -7.21 -6.58 -8.53
CA ILE A 464 -5.97 -6.51 -9.31
C ILE A 464 -5.72 -5.09 -9.84
N ALA A 465 -6.71 -4.47 -10.47
CA ALA A 465 -6.58 -3.16 -11.09
C ALA A 465 -6.30 -2.05 -10.06
N ALA A 466 -7.00 -2.07 -8.91
CA ALA A 466 -6.76 -1.11 -7.83
C ALA A 466 -5.39 -1.28 -7.18
N SER A 467 -4.85 -2.50 -7.18
CA SER A 467 -3.51 -2.76 -6.66
C SER A 467 -2.40 -2.47 -7.67
N ALA A 468 -2.70 -2.44 -8.97
CA ALA A 468 -1.75 -2.23 -10.07
C ALA A 468 -1.39 -0.74 -10.24
N SER A 469 -0.85 -0.10 -9.22
CA SER A 469 -0.42 1.29 -9.24
C SER A 469 1.10 1.36 -9.42
N PHE A 470 1.55 1.25 -10.67
CA PHE A 470 2.97 1.22 -11.02
C PHE A 470 3.43 2.49 -11.70
N SER A 471 2.55 3.22 -12.43
CA SER A 471 2.96 4.34 -13.29
C SER A 471 3.22 5.63 -12.52
N THR A 472 2.70 5.77 -11.30
CA THR A 472 2.90 6.97 -10.50
C THR A 472 3.47 6.68 -9.12
N PRO A 473 4.23 7.60 -8.52
CA PRO A 473 4.66 7.45 -7.14
C PRO A 473 3.54 7.72 -6.14
N ILE A 474 2.48 8.45 -6.53
CA ILE A 474 1.44 8.96 -5.63
C ILE A 474 0.43 7.87 -5.29
N GLY A 475 0.08 7.02 -6.25
CA GLY A 475 -0.97 6.02 -6.11
C GLY A 475 -0.68 4.96 -5.03
N TYR A 476 0.59 4.68 -4.73
CA TYR A 476 0.96 3.70 -3.70
C TYR A 476 1.99 4.22 -2.71
N GLN A 477 1.74 4.07 -1.42
CA GLN A 477 2.65 4.54 -0.36
C GLN A 477 4.07 3.93 -0.48
N THR A 478 4.20 2.69 -0.94
CA THR A 478 5.50 2.05 -1.17
C THR A 478 6.31 2.75 -2.25
N ASN A 479 5.64 3.25 -3.30
CA ASN A 479 6.26 4.01 -4.37
C ASN A 479 6.78 5.36 -3.86
N LEU A 480 5.99 6.09 -3.04
CA LEU A 480 6.43 7.33 -2.40
C LEU A 480 7.68 7.13 -1.53
N ILE A 481 7.72 6.04 -0.76
CA ILE A 481 8.86 5.71 0.09
C ILE A 481 10.12 5.51 -0.75
N VAL A 482 10.06 4.66 -1.77
CA VAL A 482 11.23 4.39 -2.61
C VAL A 482 11.60 5.58 -3.48
N GLN A 483 10.64 6.43 -3.87
CA GLN A 483 10.89 7.70 -4.54
C GLN A 483 11.79 8.60 -3.70
N GLY A 484 11.45 8.78 -2.42
CA GLY A 484 12.25 9.57 -1.48
C GLY A 484 13.65 8.99 -1.31
N ILE A 485 13.75 7.69 -0.96
CA ILE A 485 15.03 7.03 -0.67
C ILE A 485 15.98 7.02 -1.89
N GLY A 486 15.43 6.79 -3.09
CA GLY A 486 16.17 6.69 -4.35
C GLY A 486 16.26 8.00 -5.11
N ASN A 487 15.65 9.08 -4.61
CA ASN A 487 15.56 10.38 -5.27
C ASN A 487 15.10 10.28 -6.74
N TYR A 488 14.06 9.47 -7.00
CA TYR A 488 13.50 9.27 -8.33
C TYR A 488 12.63 10.44 -8.80
N LYS A 489 12.60 10.66 -10.11
CA LYS A 489 11.63 11.55 -10.77
C LYS A 489 10.33 10.80 -11.01
N PHE A 490 9.25 11.57 -11.17
CA PHE A 490 7.97 11.04 -11.62
C PHE A 490 8.09 10.23 -12.92
N THR A 491 8.87 10.75 -13.88
CA THR A 491 9.10 10.10 -15.18
C THR A 491 9.80 8.74 -15.09
N ASP A 492 10.54 8.46 -14.01
CA ASP A 492 11.18 7.16 -13.82
C ASP A 492 10.12 6.08 -13.55
N PHE A 493 9.07 6.43 -12.76
CA PHE A 493 7.92 5.56 -12.51
C PHE A 493 7.11 5.32 -13.78
N VAL A 494 6.77 6.37 -14.55
CA VAL A 494 6.05 6.22 -15.81
C VAL A 494 6.79 5.30 -16.77
N ARG A 495 8.10 5.48 -16.91
CA ARG A 495 8.92 4.71 -17.87
C ARG A 495 8.94 3.21 -17.59
N ILE A 496 9.02 2.80 -16.32
CA ILE A 496 9.07 1.39 -15.95
C ILE A 496 7.70 0.84 -15.54
N GLY A 497 6.81 1.69 -15.00
CA GLY A 497 5.51 1.27 -14.48
C GLY A 497 4.44 1.14 -15.55
N LEU A 498 4.38 2.05 -16.54
CA LEU A 498 3.35 1.99 -17.57
C LEU A 498 3.37 0.67 -18.37
N PRO A 499 4.53 0.15 -18.84
CA PRO A 499 4.55 -1.16 -19.48
C PRO A 499 4.14 -2.29 -18.53
N LEU A 500 4.42 -2.19 -17.24
CA LEU A 500 4.00 -3.18 -16.24
C LEU A 500 2.49 -3.13 -16.00
N ASN A 501 1.87 -1.93 -15.99
CA ASN A 501 0.41 -1.78 -15.96
C ASN A 501 -0.24 -2.43 -17.17
N ILE A 502 0.30 -2.19 -18.37
CA ILE A 502 -0.20 -2.83 -19.61
C ILE A 502 -0.06 -4.35 -19.52
N LEU A 503 1.06 -4.86 -19.05
CA LEU A 503 1.27 -6.30 -18.87
C LEU A 503 0.25 -6.90 -17.89
N THR A 504 0.02 -6.24 -16.77
CA THR A 504 -0.98 -6.65 -15.77
C THR A 504 -2.38 -6.62 -16.34
N PHE A 505 -2.72 -5.58 -17.10
CA PHE A 505 -4.01 -5.46 -17.83
C PHE A 505 -4.23 -6.64 -18.77
N ILE A 506 -3.28 -6.93 -19.65
CA ILE A 506 -3.39 -7.99 -20.65
C ILE A 506 -3.60 -9.35 -19.97
N ILE A 507 -2.78 -9.67 -18.95
CA ILE A 507 -2.89 -10.93 -18.22
C ILE A 507 -4.25 -11.03 -17.52
N SER A 508 -4.71 -9.95 -16.88
CA SER A 508 -5.97 -9.93 -16.16
C SER A 508 -7.17 -10.14 -17.07
N VAL A 509 -7.25 -9.40 -18.18
CA VAL A 509 -8.37 -9.48 -19.12
C VAL A 509 -8.48 -10.85 -19.78
N ILE A 510 -7.34 -11.53 -19.98
CA ILE A 510 -7.32 -12.88 -20.58
C ILE A 510 -7.61 -13.94 -19.51
N LEU A 511 -6.94 -13.93 -18.36
CA LEU A 511 -6.99 -15.03 -17.40
C LEU A 511 -8.21 -14.97 -16.48
N ILE A 512 -8.69 -13.79 -16.09
CA ILE A 512 -9.81 -13.69 -15.15
C ILE A 512 -11.06 -14.39 -15.69
N PRO A 513 -11.54 -14.13 -16.93
CA PRO A 513 -12.72 -14.80 -17.46
C PRO A 513 -12.52 -16.32 -17.68
N LEU A 514 -11.28 -16.76 -17.89
CA LEU A 514 -10.96 -18.19 -18.03
C LEU A 514 -11.04 -18.93 -16.68
N ILE A 515 -10.71 -18.25 -15.58
CA ILE A 515 -10.69 -18.84 -14.23
C ILE A 515 -12.07 -18.71 -13.56
N TRP A 516 -12.71 -17.58 -13.75
CA TRP A 516 -14.07 -17.29 -13.26
C TRP A 516 -14.97 -16.93 -14.46
N PRO A 517 -15.73 -17.89 -15.00
CA PRO A 517 -16.69 -17.61 -16.07
C PRO A 517 -17.77 -16.63 -15.65
N PHE A 518 -18.28 -15.86 -16.62
CA PHE A 518 -19.38 -14.91 -16.44
C PHE A 518 -20.71 -15.59 -16.19
#